data_2cc26486e6a4f03a9add3f843ccc0532
#
_entry.id   2cc26486e6a4f03a9add3f843ccc0532
#
_cell.length_a   1.000
_cell.length_b   1.000
_cell.length_c   1.000
_cell.angle_alpha   90.00
_cell.angle_beta   90.00
_cell.angle_gamma   90.00
#
_symmetry.space_group_name_H-M   'P 1'
#
loop_
_entity.id
_entity.type
_entity.pdbx_description
1 polymer ?
#
loop_
_entity_poly.entity_id
_entity_poly.type
_entity_poly.pdbx_seq_one_letter_code
_entity_poly.pdbx_strand_id
1 'polypeptide(L)'
;DPLWSRGLGDVYKRQVDALRSTILPLDRTGPVVEASLLATLASACRDQLRLGFSYEDGKGRATQRSVEPQGVVHTGMRWYLVAWDCDRGDWRTFRIDRMVAKPEVGAHFSPRPGPDGGDLKAYVSRSITAAPHPDQARVVLHAPYAEMARRIPQSAGVVTTLANGQQCQLECAASDALVFWLMALDVEFEVLAPASLQERLRVAGERALRCTGARS
;
A
#
# COMPACT_ATOMS: atom_id res chain seq x y z
N ASP A 1 39.92 19.14 -14.39
CA ASP A 1 38.72 18.30 -14.32
C ASP A 1 39.00 17.00 -15.08
N PRO A 2 38.97 15.84 -14.43
CA PRO A 2 39.31 14.62 -15.13
C PRO A 2 38.15 14.13 -15.99
N LEU A 3 38.48 13.92 -17.28
CA LEU A 3 37.56 13.43 -18.34
C LEU A 3 36.86 12.10 -18.05
N TRP A 4 37.25 11.36 -16.99
CA TRP A 4 36.63 10.07 -16.62
C TRP A 4 35.33 10.20 -15.84
N SER A 5 35.02 11.36 -15.24
CA SER A 5 33.79 11.55 -14.48
C SER A 5 32.53 11.74 -15.35
N ARG A 6 32.70 12.16 -16.62
CA ARG A 6 31.58 12.32 -17.57
C ARG A 6 31.10 10.99 -18.18
N GLY A 7 32.00 10.02 -18.32
CA GLY A 7 31.65 8.73 -18.95
C GLY A 7 30.85 7.78 -18.07
N LEU A 8 31.08 7.77 -16.76
CA LEU A 8 30.37 6.87 -15.82
C LEU A 8 28.90 7.26 -15.62
N GLY A 9 28.58 8.56 -15.65
CA GLY A 9 27.20 9.04 -15.55
C GLY A 9 26.33 8.64 -16.73
N ASP A 10 26.91 8.65 -17.93
CA ASP A 10 26.18 8.31 -19.17
C ASP A 10 26.00 6.79 -19.35
N VAL A 11 26.97 5.98 -18.87
CA VAL A 11 26.85 4.51 -18.87
C VAL A 11 25.79 4.08 -17.86
N TYR A 12 25.76 4.70 -16.68
CA TYR A 12 24.76 4.40 -15.65
C TYR A 12 23.35 4.81 -16.07
N LYS A 13 23.18 5.98 -16.71
CA LYS A 13 21.91 6.40 -17.30
C LYS A 13 21.42 5.44 -18.38
N ARG A 14 22.29 5.05 -19.32
CA ARG A 14 21.92 4.09 -20.39
C ARG A 14 21.54 2.72 -19.85
N GLN A 15 22.20 2.23 -18.79
CA GLN A 15 21.82 0.95 -18.15
C GLN A 15 20.48 1.04 -17.42
N VAL A 16 20.19 2.15 -16.75
CA VAL A 16 18.89 2.39 -16.08
C VAL A 16 17.78 2.56 -17.11
N ASP A 17 18.03 3.27 -18.24
CA ASP A 17 17.06 3.45 -19.31
C ASP A 17 16.81 2.17 -20.10
N ALA A 18 17.85 1.34 -20.31
CA ALA A 18 17.72 0.01 -20.91
C ALA A 18 16.92 -0.96 -20.02
N LEU A 19 17.10 -0.92 -18.71
CA LEU A 19 16.28 -1.67 -17.76
C LEU A 19 14.82 -1.19 -17.75
N ARG A 20 14.58 0.12 -17.85
CA ARG A 20 13.22 0.68 -17.93
C ARG A 20 12.48 0.33 -19.22
N SER A 21 13.19 0.18 -20.34
CA SER A 21 12.59 -0.18 -21.63
C SER A 21 12.31 -1.66 -21.80
N THR A 22 12.96 -2.53 -20.99
CA THR A 22 12.89 -3.99 -21.12
C THR A 22 11.98 -4.63 -20.07
N ILE A 23 11.73 -3.96 -18.94
CA ILE A 23 10.80 -4.43 -17.91
C ILE A 23 9.45 -3.72 -18.11
N LEU A 24 8.57 -4.35 -18.89
CA LEU A 24 7.16 -3.98 -18.94
C LEU A 24 6.49 -4.52 -17.66
N PRO A 25 6.05 -3.67 -16.72
CA PRO A 25 5.27 -4.17 -15.59
C PRO A 25 3.94 -4.70 -16.13
N LEU A 26 3.68 -5.98 -15.93
CA LEU A 26 2.32 -6.51 -16.02
C LEU A 26 1.42 -5.69 -15.09
N ASP A 27 0.23 -5.37 -15.57
CA ASP A 27 -0.76 -4.45 -15.01
C ASP A 27 -0.70 -4.28 -13.50
N ARG A 28 -0.43 -3.05 -13.06
CA ARG A 28 -0.40 -2.68 -11.66
C ARG A 28 -1.84 -2.61 -11.13
N THR A 29 -2.24 -3.56 -10.33
CA THR A 29 -3.43 -3.44 -9.48
C THR A 29 -3.14 -2.40 -8.39
N GLY A 30 -3.70 -1.20 -8.51
CA GLY A 30 -3.57 -0.13 -7.51
C GLY A 30 -3.51 1.28 -8.12
N PRO A 31 -3.66 2.32 -7.29
CA PRO A 31 -3.53 3.70 -7.74
C PRO A 31 -2.16 3.95 -8.36
N VAL A 32 -2.15 4.59 -9.53
CA VAL A 32 -0.89 4.96 -10.20
C VAL A 32 -0.25 6.11 -9.42
N VAL A 33 0.95 5.89 -8.91
CA VAL A 33 1.78 6.93 -8.28
C VAL A 33 2.91 7.29 -9.25
N GLU A 34 3.08 8.58 -9.49
CA GLU A 34 4.16 9.05 -10.38
C GLU A 34 5.55 8.67 -9.85
N ALA A 35 6.39 8.17 -10.75
CA ALA A 35 7.76 7.80 -10.41
C ALA A 35 8.59 9.00 -9.90
N SER A 36 8.31 10.20 -10.40
CA SER A 36 8.90 11.46 -9.96
C SER A 36 8.58 11.78 -8.50
N LEU A 37 7.34 11.51 -8.06
CA LEU A 37 6.92 11.67 -6.68
C LEU A 37 7.65 10.68 -5.78
N LEU A 38 7.69 9.39 -6.16
CA LEU A 38 8.42 8.37 -5.40
C LEU A 38 9.92 8.70 -5.27
N ALA A 39 10.54 9.19 -6.35
CA ALA A 39 11.94 9.62 -6.32
C ALA A 39 12.15 10.81 -5.37
N THR A 40 11.25 11.80 -5.37
CA THR A 40 11.30 12.93 -4.44
C THR A 40 11.20 12.47 -2.99
N LEU A 41 10.24 11.59 -2.67
CA LEU A 41 10.06 11.05 -1.31
C LEU A 41 11.26 10.22 -0.86
N ALA A 42 11.78 9.34 -1.73
CA ALA A 42 12.95 8.52 -1.42
C ALA A 42 14.20 9.37 -1.19
N SER A 43 14.41 10.42 -2.00
CA SER A 43 15.52 11.36 -1.80
C SER A 43 15.38 12.12 -0.47
N ALA A 44 14.18 12.61 -0.14
CA ALA A 44 13.94 13.30 1.13
C ALA A 44 14.17 12.38 2.35
N CYS A 45 13.81 11.10 2.28
CA CYS A 45 14.14 10.12 3.32
C CYS A 45 15.65 9.96 3.49
N ARG A 46 16.37 9.75 2.38
CA ARG A 46 17.83 9.54 2.39
C ARG A 46 18.58 10.77 2.88
N ASP A 47 18.18 11.95 2.40
CA ASP A 47 18.88 13.21 2.63
C ASP A 47 18.35 13.92 3.90
N GLN A 48 17.43 13.29 4.66
CA GLN A 48 16.84 13.79 5.90
C GLN A 48 16.24 15.19 5.77
N LEU A 49 15.43 15.39 4.71
CA LEU A 49 14.78 16.66 4.41
C LEU A 49 13.30 16.61 4.80
N ARG A 50 12.82 17.62 5.52
CA ARG A 50 11.39 17.78 5.83
C ARG A 50 10.58 17.90 4.57
N LEU A 51 9.35 17.41 4.62
CA LEU A 51 8.38 17.50 3.54
C LEU A 51 7.13 18.23 4.01
N GLY A 52 6.69 19.21 3.21
CA GLY A 52 5.38 19.85 3.33
C GLY A 52 4.47 19.39 2.20
N PHE A 53 3.25 18.93 2.50
CA PHE A 53 2.30 18.54 1.45
C PHE A 53 0.84 18.65 1.90
N SER A 54 -0.06 18.85 0.93
CA SER A 54 -1.50 18.74 1.13
C SER A 54 -1.92 17.28 1.07
N TYR A 55 -2.65 16.81 2.08
CA TYR A 55 -3.07 15.44 2.23
C TYR A 55 -4.58 15.33 2.37
N GLU A 56 -5.20 14.49 1.53
CA GLU A 56 -6.62 14.20 1.59
C GLU A 56 -6.88 13.00 2.49
N ASP A 57 -7.68 13.20 3.55
CA ASP A 57 -8.06 12.10 4.45
C ASP A 57 -9.11 11.17 3.80
N GLY A 58 -9.45 10.06 4.50
CA GLY A 58 -10.45 9.10 4.00
C GLY A 58 -11.87 9.68 3.87
N LYS A 59 -12.10 10.92 4.32
CA LYS A 59 -13.37 11.64 4.24
C LYS A 59 -13.34 12.76 3.20
N GLY A 60 -12.29 12.85 2.38
CA GLY A 60 -12.13 13.87 1.34
C GLY A 60 -11.71 15.26 1.87
N ARG A 61 -11.27 15.38 3.13
CA ARG A 61 -10.82 16.66 3.67
C ARG A 61 -9.32 16.82 3.42
N ALA A 62 -8.95 17.91 2.76
CA ALA A 62 -7.56 18.29 2.57
C ALA A 62 -7.00 18.96 3.85
N THR A 63 -5.79 18.55 4.25
CA THR A 63 -5.06 19.11 5.39
C THR A 63 -3.60 19.28 5.00
N GLN A 64 -2.99 20.38 5.42
CA GLN A 64 -1.55 20.57 5.29
C GLN A 64 -0.81 19.70 6.30
N ARG A 65 0.32 19.14 5.88
CA ARG A 65 1.18 18.29 6.72
C ARG A 65 2.62 18.75 6.59
N SER A 66 3.29 18.79 7.73
CA SER A 66 4.74 18.96 7.83
C SER A 66 5.32 17.70 8.47
N VAL A 67 6.21 16.99 7.77
CA VAL A 67 6.68 15.68 8.22
C VAL A 67 8.19 15.50 8.06
N GLU A 68 8.77 14.67 8.91
CA GLU A 68 10.14 14.17 8.82
C GLU A 68 10.09 12.72 8.27
N PRO A 69 10.39 12.52 6.98
CA PRO A 69 10.19 11.22 6.35
C PRO A 69 11.25 10.20 6.78
N GLN A 70 10.82 8.96 7.06
CA GLN A 70 11.70 7.86 7.45
C GLN A 70 11.91 6.86 6.31
N GLY A 71 10.85 6.55 5.57
CA GLY A 71 10.96 5.60 4.48
C GLY A 71 9.66 5.41 3.69
N VAL A 72 9.80 4.83 2.51
CA VAL A 72 8.68 4.50 1.61
C VAL A 72 8.49 2.99 1.60
N VAL A 73 7.27 2.53 1.79
CA VAL A 73 6.90 1.10 1.84
C VAL A 73 5.83 0.80 0.80
N HIS A 74 6.03 -0.28 0.03
CA HIS A 74 5.03 -0.81 -0.89
C HIS A 74 4.42 -2.11 -0.35
N THR A 75 3.10 -2.18 -0.30
CA THR A 75 2.36 -3.34 0.24
C THR A 75 1.85 -4.30 -0.83
N GLY A 76 2.40 -4.23 -2.06
CA GLY A 76 1.88 -4.99 -3.21
C GLY A 76 0.76 -4.25 -3.96
N MET A 77 -0.04 -3.43 -3.28
CA MET A 77 -1.16 -2.69 -3.86
C MET A 77 -1.03 -1.17 -3.75
N ARG A 78 -0.37 -0.66 -2.71
CA ARG A 78 -0.30 0.78 -2.40
C ARG A 78 1.05 1.18 -1.86
N TRP A 79 1.42 2.41 -2.12
CA TRP A 79 2.62 3.06 -1.59
C TRP A 79 2.29 3.87 -0.34
N TYR A 80 3.12 3.75 0.67
CA TYR A 80 3.02 4.46 1.94
C TYR A 80 4.32 5.18 2.28
N LEU A 81 4.20 6.40 2.78
CA LEU A 81 5.28 7.14 3.41
C LEU A 81 5.14 6.97 4.93
N VAL A 82 6.17 6.45 5.59
CA VAL A 82 6.30 6.47 7.05
C VAL A 82 7.07 7.71 7.44
N ALA A 83 6.48 8.54 8.26
CA ALA A 83 7.07 9.80 8.67
C ALA A 83 6.63 10.22 10.07
N TRP A 84 7.46 11.02 10.74
CA TRP A 84 7.07 11.74 11.93
C TRP A 84 6.24 12.97 11.55
N ASP A 85 4.99 13.02 11.98
CA ASP A 85 4.10 14.16 11.78
C ASP A 85 4.46 15.25 12.80
N CYS A 86 5.07 16.34 12.33
CA CYS A 86 5.55 17.42 13.20
C CYS A 86 4.43 18.13 13.94
N ASP A 87 3.23 18.21 13.32
CA ASP A 87 2.07 18.90 13.90
C ASP A 87 1.39 18.04 14.99
N ARG A 88 1.58 16.74 14.93
CA ARG A 88 0.95 15.80 15.88
C ARG A 88 1.92 15.19 16.88
N GLY A 89 3.23 15.31 16.64
CA GLY A 89 4.25 14.76 17.51
C GLY A 89 4.23 13.23 17.59
N ASP A 90 3.93 12.55 16.49
CA ASP A 90 3.78 11.09 16.45
C ASP A 90 4.15 10.50 15.09
N TRP A 91 4.54 9.21 15.08
CA TRP A 91 4.76 8.45 13.85
C TRP A 91 3.45 8.19 13.12
N ARG A 92 3.45 8.42 11.81
CA ARG A 92 2.27 8.21 10.96
C ARG A 92 2.63 7.57 9.63
N THR A 93 1.61 6.89 9.09
CA THR A 93 1.63 6.30 7.77
C THR A 93 0.74 7.11 6.85
N PHE A 94 1.29 7.63 5.75
CA PHE A 94 0.57 8.40 4.74
C PHE A 94 0.49 7.63 3.43
N ARG A 95 -0.70 7.45 2.90
CA ARG A 95 -0.88 6.90 1.55
C ARG A 95 -0.40 7.92 0.51
N ILE A 96 0.54 7.53 -0.34
CA ILE A 96 1.15 8.46 -1.30
C ILE A 96 0.15 8.90 -2.38
N ASP A 97 -0.81 8.03 -2.75
CA ASP A 97 -1.89 8.34 -3.69
C ASP A 97 -2.92 9.38 -3.18
N ARG A 98 -2.85 9.76 -1.90
CA ARG A 98 -3.66 10.82 -1.27
C ARG A 98 -2.93 12.16 -1.11
N MET A 99 -1.71 12.27 -1.61
CA MET A 99 -1.00 13.54 -1.70
C MET A 99 -1.54 14.32 -2.90
N VAL A 100 -2.13 15.49 -2.63
CA VAL A 100 -2.87 16.26 -3.65
C VAL A 100 -1.93 16.97 -4.63
N ALA A 101 -0.70 17.30 -4.18
CA ALA A 101 0.30 17.99 -4.99
C ALA A 101 1.69 17.44 -4.68
N LYS A 102 2.67 17.82 -5.52
CA LYS A 102 4.07 17.50 -5.28
C LYS A 102 4.53 18.09 -3.93
N PRO A 103 5.16 17.28 -3.05
CA PRO A 103 5.65 17.77 -1.77
C PRO A 103 6.69 18.87 -1.92
N GLU A 104 6.62 19.86 -1.06
CA GLU A 104 7.65 20.87 -0.90
C GLU A 104 8.77 20.31 -0.03
N VAL A 105 10.01 20.43 -0.51
CA VAL A 105 11.19 19.98 0.21
C VAL A 105 11.70 21.13 1.09
N GLY A 106 11.77 20.88 2.39
CA GLY A 106 12.16 21.85 3.40
C GLY A 106 13.57 21.63 3.96
N ALA A 107 13.79 22.11 5.18
CA ALA A 107 15.09 22.04 5.85
C ALA A 107 15.46 20.62 6.31
N HIS A 108 16.75 20.42 6.56
CA HIS A 108 17.25 19.18 7.19
C HIS A 108 16.69 18.99 8.60
N PHE A 109 16.48 17.75 8.99
CA PHE A 109 16.11 17.36 10.35
C PHE A 109 17.11 16.35 10.93
N SER A 110 17.19 16.27 12.25
CA SER A 110 17.99 15.23 12.93
C SER A 110 17.21 13.90 12.94
N PRO A 111 17.85 12.76 12.57
CA PRO A 111 17.21 11.46 12.56
C PRO A 111 16.59 11.10 13.92
N ARG A 112 15.41 10.51 13.89
CA ARG A 112 14.76 9.93 15.07
C ARG A 112 14.87 8.41 15.05
N PRO A 113 14.87 7.73 16.22
CA PRO A 113 14.63 6.29 16.24
C PRO A 113 13.34 5.97 15.50
N GLY A 114 13.41 5.04 14.55
CA GLY A 114 12.25 4.63 13.77
C GLY A 114 11.16 3.99 14.64
N PRO A 115 9.90 3.99 14.18
CA PRO A 115 8.84 3.28 14.89
C PRO A 115 9.16 1.79 14.95
N ASP A 116 8.73 1.10 16.02
CA ASP A 116 8.87 -0.36 16.18
C ASP A 116 10.29 -0.89 16.01
N GLY A 117 11.29 -0.17 16.52
CA GLY A 117 12.70 -0.56 16.40
C GLY A 117 13.25 -0.44 14.96
N GLY A 118 12.56 0.28 14.08
CA GLY A 118 12.98 0.54 12.69
C GLY A 118 12.40 -0.42 11.65
N ASP A 119 11.59 -1.42 12.02
CA ASP A 119 10.88 -2.26 11.06
C ASP A 119 9.65 -1.54 10.48
N LEU A 120 9.90 -0.77 9.42
CA LEU A 120 8.86 0.01 8.74
C LEU A 120 7.77 -0.86 8.12
N LYS A 121 8.08 -2.08 7.67
CA LYS A 121 7.09 -2.99 7.08
C LYS A 121 6.10 -3.47 8.15
N ALA A 122 6.61 -3.91 9.30
CA ALA A 122 5.80 -4.30 10.43
C ALA A 122 4.96 -3.12 10.95
N TYR A 123 5.53 -1.93 11.04
CA TYR A 123 4.81 -0.72 11.43
C TYR A 123 3.67 -0.39 10.47
N VAL A 124 3.92 -0.38 9.15
CA VAL A 124 2.88 -0.11 8.14
C VAL A 124 1.79 -1.17 8.20
N SER A 125 2.14 -2.44 8.28
CA SER A 125 1.17 -3.55 8.40
C SER A 125 0.24 -3.33 9.59
N ARG A 126 0.78 -3.06 10.78
CA ARG A 126 -0.03 -2.77 11.98
C ARG A 126 -0.86 -1.50 11.83
N SER A 127 -0.30 -0.43 11.28
CA SER A 127 -1.01 0.84 11.09
C SER A 127 -2.22 0.70 10.16
N ILE A 128 -2.13 -0.16 9.15
CA ILE A 128 -3.23 -0.47 8.25
C ILE A 128 -4.30 -1.31 8.96
N THR A 129 -3.88 -2.22 9.84
CA THR A 129 -4.77 -3.16 10.55
C THR A 129 -5.43 -2.53 11.77
N ALA A 130 -4.71 -1.69 12.52
CA ALA A 130 -5.18 -1.09 13.77
C ALA A 130 -6.07 0.15 13.59
N ALA A 131 -6.03 0.81 12.42
CA ALA A 131 -6.90 1.94 12.18
C ALA A 131 -8.34 1.46 11.98
N PRO A 132 -9.33 1.98 12.74
CA PRO A 132 -10.74 1.75 12.45
C PRO A 132 -11.08 2.50 11.16
N HIS A 133 -10.74 1.90 10.01
CA HIS A 133 -11.08 2.44 8.71
C HIS A 133 -12.42 1.87 8.26
N PRO A 134 -13.33 2.71 7.73
CA PRO A 134 -14.51 2.23 7.01
C PRO A 134 -14.16 1.34 5.82
N ASP A 135 -12.87 1.33 5.43
CA ASP A 135 -12.31 0.57 4.32
C ASP A 135 -11.57 -0.72 4.75
N GLN A 136 -11.73 -1.19 5.97
CA GLN A 136 -11.14 -2.46 6.41
C GLN A 136 -12.09 -3.61 6.17
N ALA A 137 -11.65 -4.61 5.41
CA ALA A 137 -12.39 -5.83 5.18
C ALA A 137 -12.03 -6.88 6.23
N ARG A 138 -13.05 -7.57 6.75
CA ARG A 138 -12.94 -8.80 7.53
C ARG A 138 -13.65 -9.92 6.78
N VAL A 139 -12.90 -10.95 6.45
CA VAL A 139 -13.36 -12.07 5.65
C VAL A 139 -13.00 -13.37 6.33
N VAL A 140 -13.98 -14.25 6.54
CA VAL A 140 -13.72 -15.63 6.96
C VAL A 140 -13.41 -16.45 5.72
N LEU A 141 -12.30 -17.16 5.72
CA LEU A 141 -11.90 -18.10 4.68
C LEU A 141 -12.12 -19.51 5.21
N HIS A 142 -12.84 -20.33 4.48
CA HIS A 142 -13.12 -21.72 4.84
C HIS A 142 -11.97 -22.63 4.41
N ALA A 143 -10.78 -22.30 4.92
CA ALA A 143 -9.55 -23.03 4.68
C ALA A 143 -8.61 -22.92 5.89
N PRO A 144 -7.74 -23.93 6.14
CA PRO A 144 -6.82 -23.91 7.26
C PRO A 144 -5.82 -22.75 7.19
N TYR A 145 -5.49 -22.17 8.36
CA TYR A 145 -4.51 -21.09 8.47
C TYR A 145 -3.18 -21.40 7.76
N ALA A 146 -2.65 -22.61 7.95
CA ALA A 146 -1.35 -23.00 7.38
C ALA A 146 -1.32 -22.95 5.83
N GLU A 147 -2.46 -23.19 5.18
CA GLU A 147 -2.62 -23.07 3.75
C GLU A 147 -2.70 -21.60 3.34
N MET A 148 -3.58 -20.84 3.97
CA MET A 148 -3.81 -19.44 3.63
C MET A 148 -2.60 -18.56 3.93
N ALA A 149 -1.85 -18.81 5.00
CA ALA A 149 -0.64 -18.08 5.35
C ALA A 149 0.49 -18.25 4.30
N ARG A 150 0.47 -19.32 3.50
CA ARG A 150 1.39 -19.51 2.36
C ARG A 150 0.91 -18.80 1.09
N ARG A 151 -0.41 -18.70 0.89
CA ARG A 151 -1.02 -18.12 -0.32
C ARG A 151 -1.22 -16.61 -0.19
N ILE A 152 -1.41 -16.10 1.03
CA ILE A 152 -1.68 -14.71 1.33
C ILE A 152 -0.40 -14.07 1.89
N PRO A 153 0.27 -13.18 1.14
CA PRO A 153 1.45 -12.48 1.64
C PRO A 153 1.05 -11.56 2.80
N GLN A 154 1.91 -11.44 3.81
CA GLN A 154 1.69 -10.56 4.97
C GLN A 154 1.44 -9.08 4.58
N SER A 155 1.92 -8.67 3.42
CA SER A 155 1.68 -7.34 2.87
C SER A 155 0.24 -7.14 2.35
N ALA A 156 -0.51 -8.20 2.11
CA ALA A 156 -1.89 -8.14 1.63
C ALA A 156 -2.92 -8.05 2.78
N GLY A 157 -2.57 -8.57 3.96
CA GLY A 157 -3.44 -8.53 5.14
C GLY A 157 -2.91 -9.42 6.26
N VAL A 158 -3.65 -9.45 7.34
CA VAL A 158 -3.37 -10.30 8.51
C VAL A 158 -4.31 -11.49 8.50
N VAL A 159 -3.75 -12.69 8.51
CA VAL A 159 -4.51 -13.93 8.62
C VAL A 159 -4.40 -14.44 10.05
N THR A 160 -5.53 -14.75 10.67
CA THR A 160 -5.61 -15.30 12.04
C THR A 160 -6.42 -16.60 12.05
N THR A 161 -6.01 -17.55 12.88
CA THR A 161 -6.73 -18.82 13.04
C THR A 161 -8.03 -18.62 13.80
N LEU A 162 -9.12 -19.23 13.35
CA LEU A 162 -10.35 -19.34 14.11
C LEU A 162 -10.35 -20.61 14.98
N ALA A 163 -11.18 -20.61 16.04
CA ALA A 163 -11.18 -21.64 17.09
C ALA A 163 -11.37 -23.08 16.60
N ASN A 164 -11.99 -23.29 15.43
CA ASN A 164 -12.22 -24.61 14.84
C ASN A 164 -11.02 -25.18 14.08
N GLY A 165 -9.94 -24.40 13.87
CA GLY A 165 -8.74 -24.80 13.14
C GLY A 165 -8.91 -25.02 11.62
N GLN A 166 -10.16 -25.11 11.13
CA GLN A 166 -10.50 -25.36 9.73
C GLN A 166 -10.79 -24.07 8.96
N GLN A 167 -10.85 -22.97 9.66
CA GLN A 167 -11.14 -21.65 9.11
C GLN A 167 -10.13 -20.64 9.64
N CYS A 168 -9.91 -19.61 8.87
CA CYS A 168 -9.12 -18.45 9.27
C CYS A 168 -9.83 -17.15 8.92
N GLN A 169 -9.50 -16.08 9.63
CA GLN A 169 -9.98 -14.74 9.33
C GLN A 169 -8.88 -13.93 8.66
N LEU A 170 -9.23 -13.30 7.57
CA LEU A 170 -8.40 -12.32 6.88
C LEU A 170 -8.88 -10.91 7.21
N GLU A 171 -7.97 -10.06 7.69
CA GLU A 171 -8.16 -8.63 7.83
C GLU A 171 -7.26 -7.88 6.85
N CYS A 172 -7.86 -7.08 5.96
CA CYS A 172 -7.14 -6.38 4.92
C CYS A 172 -7.86 -5.08 4.50
N ALA A 173 -7.22 -4.27 3.64
CA ALA A 173 -7.89 -3.11 3.07
C ALA A 173 -9.00 -3.52 2.09
N ALA A 174 -10.21 -2.95 2.23
CA ALA A 174 -11.34 -3.18 1.35
C ALA A 174 -11.17 -2.41 0.02
N SER A 175 -10.18 -2.81 -0.79
CA SER A 175 -9.93 -2.23 -2.10
C SER A 175 -10.87 -2.79 -3.18
N ASP A 176 -10.98 -2.10 -4.32
CA ASP A 176 -11.77 -2.61 -5.46
C ASP A 176 -11.21 -3.90 -6.04
N ALA A 177 -9.88 -4.08 -5.98
CA ALA A 177 -9.22 -5.30 -6.40
C ALA A 177 -9.49 -6.49 -5.46
N LEU A 178 -9.96 -6.26 -4.22
CA LEU A 178 -10.20 -7.32 -3.24
C LEU A 178 -11.27 -8.31 -3.71
N VAL A 179 -12.30 -7.83 -4.40
CA VAL A 179 -13.37 -8.69 -4.98
C VAL A 179 -12.74 -9.72 -5.92
N PHE A 180 -11.95 -9.25 -6.89
CA PHE A 180 -11.29 -10.12 -7.85
C PHE A 180 -10.31 -11.08 -7.17
N TRP A 181 -9.54 -10.59 -6.21
CA TRP A 181 -8.56 -11.38 -5.51
C TRP A 181 -9.17 -12.47 -4.62
N LEU A 182 -10.28 -12.18 -3.92
CA LEU A 182 -11.02 -13.18 -3.14
C LEU A 182 -11.56 -14.29 -4.06
N MET A 183 -12.13 -13.94 -5.21
CA MET A 183 -12.59 -14.92 -6.19
C MET A 183 -11.46 -15.79 -6.74
N ALA A 184 -10.24 -15.22 -6.90
CA ALA A 184 -9.07 -15.94 -7.38
C ALA A 184 -8.42 -16.86 -6.33
N LEU A 185 -8.79 -16.73 -5.05
CA LEU A 185 -8.31 -17.64 -4.00
C LEU A 185 -8.85 -19.06 -4.13
N ASP A 186 -9.95 -19.25 -4.85
CA ASP A 186 -10.58 -20.56 -5.07
C ASP A 186 -10.85 -21.32 -3.75
N VAL A 187 -11.39 -20.60 -2.77
CA VAL A 187 -11.87 -21.12 -1.48
C VAL A 187 -13.20 -20.46 -1.15
N GLU A 188 -14.05 -21.18 -0.43
CA GLU A 188 -15.29 -20.60 0.12
C GLU A 188 -14.94 -19.51 1.14
N PHE A 189 -15.68 -18.41 1.11
CA PHE A 189 -15.44 -17.31 2.05
C PHE A 189 -16.73 -16.57 2.43
N GLU A 190 -16.71 -15.91 3.57
CA GLU A 190 -17.77 -15.05 4.06
C GLU A 190 -17.21 -13.66 4.39
N VAL A 191 -17.82 -12.60 3.86
CA VAL A 191 -17.45 -11.23 4.17
C VAL A 191 -18.25 -10.74 5.38
N LEU A 192 -17.55 -10.51 6.49
CA LEU A 192 -18.15 -9.98 7.71
C LEU A 192 -18.31 -8.46 7.67
N ALA A 193 -17.38 -7.77 7.02
CA ALA A 193 -17.35 -6.31 6.88
C ALA A 193 -16.43 -5.89 5.74
N PRO A 194 -16.63 -4.72 5.12
CA PRO A 194 -17.79 -3.84 5.24
C PRO A 194 -18.96 -4.28 4.32
N ALA A 195 -20.15 -3.77 4.56
CA ALA A 195 -21.31 -4.03 3.70
C ALA A 195 -21.10 -3.58 2.24
N SER A 196 -20.29 -2.56 2.01
CA SER A 196 -19.91 -2.11 0.66
C SER A 196 -19.13 -3.17 -0.13
N LEU A 197 -18.35 -4.02 0.53
CA LEU A 197 -17.65 -5.13 -0.11
C LEU A 197 -18.61 -6.26 -0.45
N GLN A 198 -19.57 -6.57 0.43
CA GLN A 198 -20.64 -7.56 0.16
C GLN A 198 -21.43 -7.16 -1.08
N GLU A 199 -21.83 -5.87 -1.17
CA GLU A 199 -22.59 -5.38 -2.33
C GLU A 199 -21.76 -5.44 -3.63
N ARG A 200 -20.47 -5.09 -3.58
CA ARG A 200 -19.58 -5.23 -4.75
C ARG A 200 -19.43 -6.67 -5.22
N LEU A 201 -19.33 -7.62 -4.28
CA LEU A 201 -19.28 -9.06 -4.59
C LEU A 201 -20.57 -9.52 -5.23
N ARG A 202 -21.73 -9.11 -4.69
CA ARG A 202 -23.05 -9.43 -5.26
C ARG A 202 -23.15 -8.94 -6.72
N VAL A 203 -22.80 -7.68 -6.96
CA VAL A 203 -22.84 -7.08 -8.32
C VAL A 203 -21.87 -7.79 -9.27
N ALA A 204 -20.66 -8.15 -8.79
CA ALA A 204 -19.68 -8.88 -9.59
C ALA A 204 -20.17 -10.29 -9.94
N GLY A 205 -20.76 -11.00 -8.97
CA GLY A 205 -21.35 -12.33 -9.17
C GLY A 205 -22.52 -12.31 -10.19
N GLU A 206 -23.43 -11.36 -10.05
CA GLU A 206 -24.53 -11.21 -11.02
C GLU A 206 -24.03 -10.89 -12.43
N ARG A 207 -22.97 -10.07 -12.55
CA ARG A 207 -22.34 -9.79 -13.84
C ARG A 207 -21.74 -11.06 -14.44
N ALA A 208 -21.03 -11.86 -13.65
CA ALA A 208 -20.46 -13.12 -14.08
C ALA A 208 -21.53 -14.11 -14.56
N LEU A 209 -22.64 -14.26 -13.83
CA LEU A 209 -23.74 -15.11 -14.21
C LEU A 209 -24.37 -14.67 -15.53
N ARG A 210 -24.55 -13.37 -15.77
CA ARG A 210 -25.06 -12.87 -17.06
C ARG A 210 -24.14 -13.21 -18.24
N CYS A 211 -22.83 -13.20 -18.02
CA CYS A 211 -21.81 -13.52 -19.05
C CYS A 211 -21.84 -15.02 -19.43
N THR A 212 -22.27 -15.90 -18.53
CA THR A 212 -22.35 -17.35 -18.78
C THR A 212 -23.67 -17.80 -19.39
N GLY A 213 -24.61 -16.86 -19.65
CA GLY A 213 -25.92 -17.16 -20.22
C GLY A 213 -26.89 -17.84 -19.23
N ALA A 214 -26.52 -18.01 -17.97
CA ALA A 214 -27.42 -18.49 -16.92
C ALA A 214 -28.44 -17.38 -16.61
N ARG A 215 -29.62 -17.47 -17.21
CA ARG A 215 -30.83 -16.70 -16.84
C ARG A 215 -31.43 -17.41 -15.63
N SER A 216 -31.57 -16.68 -14.51
CA SER A 216 -32.40 -17.09 -13.37
C SER A 216 -33.83 -17.18 -13.76
#